data_a904fb78eed2ecaec3ffb26cc6f62abe
#
_entry.id   a904fb78eed2ecaec3ffb26cc6f62abe
#
_cell.length_a   1.000
_cell.length_b   1.000
_cell.length_c   1.000
_cell.angle_alpha   90.00
_cell.angle_beta   90.00
_cell.angle_gamma   90.00
#
_symmetry.space_group_name_H-M   'P 1'
#
loop_
_entity.id
_entity.type
_entity.pdbx_description
1 polymer ?
#
loop_
_entity_poly.entity_id
_entity_poly.type
_entity_poly.pdbx_seq_one_letter_code
_entity_poly.pdbx_strand_id
1 'polypeptide(L)'
;IMKLCMIGTGYVGLVSGVCFADLGNEVICVDKDLNKINSLKKGKVPIYEPGLSELVIKNYRNKRLNFSTDLKKSVKDSDIIFICVGTPTKKKENSADLSQIYNVIKEISTSIKSFKIIITKSTVPVTTGDEIEKILSRKNNKK
;
A
#
# COMPACT_ATOMS: atom_id res chain seq x y z
N ILE A 1 10.76 -15.74 -3.10
CA ILE A 1 10.07 -14.92 -2.10
C ILE A 1 10.26 -13.46 -2.49
N MET A 2 9.15 -12.75 -2.71
CA MET A 2 9.16 -11.33 -3.05
C MET A 2 8.83 -10.50 -1.80
N LYS A 3 9.38 -9.28 -1.74
CA LYS A 3 9.05 -8.30 -0.69
C LYS A 3 8.05 -7.30 -1.24
N LEU A 4 6.86 -7.30 -0.66
CA LEU A 4 5.73 -6.51 -1.12
C LEU A 4 5.37 -5.44 -0.10
N CYS A 5 5.08 -4.22 -0.56
CA CYS A 5 4.54 -3.15 0.26
C CYS A 5 3.11 -2.82 -0.20
N MET A 6 2.14 -2.93 0.70
CA MET A 6 0.75 -2.55 0.47
C MET A 6 0.50 -1.20 1.14
N ILE A 7 0.29 -0.14 0.36
CA ILE A 7 0.04 1.20 0.88
C ILE A 7 -1.46 1.46 0.96
N GLY A 8 -1.96 1.57 2.16
CA GLY A 8 -3.38 1.63 2.50
C GLY A 8 -3.89 0.28 3.00
N THR A 9 -4.45 0.28 4.21
CA THR A 9 -5.00 -0.91 4.88
C THR A 9 -6.53 -0.90 4.91
N GLY A 10 -7.13 -0.37 3.84
CA GLY A 10 -8.54 -0.58 3.54
C GLY A 10 -8.80 -2.01 3.08
N TYR A 11 -10.03 -2.28 2.59
CA TYR A 11 -10.43 -3.62 2.16
C TYR A 11 -9.45 -4.20 1.14
N VAL A 12 -9.19 -3.49 0.04
CA VAL A 12 -8.35 -3.98 -1.06
C VAL A 12 -6.91 -4.23 -0.61
N GLY A 13 -6.30 -3.27 0.08
CA GLY A 13 -4.90 -3.37 0.50
C GLY A 13 -4.68 -4.45 1.55
N LEU A 14 -5.57 -4.54 2.56
CA LEU A 14 -5.43 -5.53 3.63
C LEU A 14 -5.68 -6.95 3.12
N VAL A 15 -6.78 -7.20 2.42
CA VAL A 15 -7.11 -8.54 1.91
C VAL A 15 -6.04 -9.03 0.95
N SER A 16 -5.64 -8.20 -0.02
CA SER A 16 -4.58 -8.57 -0.98
C SER A 16 -3.26 -8.85 -0.28
N GLY A 17 -2.86 -7.99 0.68
CA GLY A 17 -1.62 -8.16 1.43
C GLY A 17 -1.58 -9.45 2.23
N VAL A 18 -2.67 -9.77 2.91
CA VAL A 18 -2.82 -11.02 3.69
C VAL A 18 -2.73 -12.24 2.78
N CYS A 19 -3.42 -12.21 1.62
CA CYS A 19 -3.37 -13.31 0.66
C CYS A 19 -1.96 -13.50 0.10
N PHE A 20 -1.25 -12.43 -0.27
CA PHE A 20 0.13 -12.52 -0.74
C PHE A 20 1.08 -13.09 0.34
N ALA A 21 0.87 -12.73 1.61
CA ALA A 21 1.65 -13.29 2.71
C ALA A 21 1.35 -14.79 2.89
N ASP A 22 0.10 -15.19 2.77
CA ASP A 22 -0.30 -16.60 2.89
C ASP A 22 0.24 -17.47 1.74
N LEU A 23 0.45 -16.88 0.57
CA LEU A 23 1.14 -17.49 -0.58
C LEU A 23 2.66 -17.58 -0.40
N GLY A 24 3.22 -17.10 0.71
CA GLY A 24 4.63 -17.26 1.06
C GLY A 24 5.53 -16.04 0.80
N ASN A 25 4.97 -14.88 0.44
CA ASN A 25 5.74 -13.66 0.27
C ASN A 25 5.93 -12.91 1.61
N GLU A 26 6.95 -12.05 1.66
CA GLU A 26 7.11 -11.09 2.76
C GLU A 26 6.31 -9.83 2.44
N VAL A 27 5.33 -9.51 3.26
CA VAL A 27 4.41 -8.39 3.03
C VAL A 27 4.46 -7.40 4.19
N ILE A 28 4.60 -6.12 3.87
CA ILE A 28 4.39 -5.04 4.81
C ILE A 28 3.18 -4.19 4.38
N CYS A 29 2.18 -4.07 5.26
CA CYS A 29 1.04 -3.20 5.06
C CYS A 29 1.27 -1.88 5.78
N VAL A 30 1.12 -0.77 5.06
CA VAL A 30 1.39 0.58 5.56
C VAL A 30 0.11 1.41 5.57
N ASP A 31 -0.14 2.07 6.68
CA ASP A 31 -1.21 3.07 6.80
C ASP A 31 -0.74 4.21 7.71
N LYS A 32 -1.21 5.42 7.44
CA LYS A 32 -0.92 6.60 8.27
C LYS A 32 -1.62 6.57 9.64
N ASP A 33 -2.68 5.79 9.77
CA ASP A 33 -3.46 5.65 11.00
C ASP A 33 -2.79 4.68 11.97
N LEU A 34 -2.14 5.23 12.99
CA LEU A 34 -1.45 4.46 14.02
C LEU A 34 -2.39 3.54 14.81
N ASN A 35 -3.62 3.98 15.09
CA ASN A 35 -4.59 3.18 15.83
C ASN A 35 -4.99 1.94 15.04
N LYS A 36 -5.20 2.11 13.74
CA LYS A 36 -5.50 1.02 12.81
C LYS A 36 -4.34 0.02 12.73
N ILE A 37 -3.12 0.50 12.59
CA ILE A 37 -1.91 -0.33 12.57
C ILE A 37 -1.76 -1.10 13.90
N ASN A 38 -1.96 -0.46 15.04
CA ASN A 38 -1.88 -1.13 16.33
C ASN A 38 -2.97 -2.19 16.54
N SER A 39 -4.18 -1.96 16.02
CA SER A 39 -5.26 -2.94 16.03
C SER A 39 -4.93 -4.16 15.17
N LEU A 40 -4.40 -3.95 13.95
CA LEU A 40 -3.99 -5.02 13.05
C LEU A 40 -2.87 -5.89 13.63
N LYS A 41 -1.88 -5.28 14.30
CA LYS A 41 -0.81 -6.02 15.02
C LYS A 41 -1.35 -6.93 16.13
N LYS A 42 -2.52 -6.60 16.69
CA LYS A 42 -3.22 -7.43 17.69
C LYS A 42 -4.19 -8.44 17.06
N GLY A 43 -4.21 -8.56 15.75
CA GLY A 43 -5.12 -9.42 15.00
C GLY A 43 -6.57 -8.91 14.92
N LYS A 44 -6.81 -7.65 15.33
CA LYS A 44 -8.12 -7.02 15.22
C LYS A 44 -8.27 -6.37 13.84
N VAL A 45 -9.09 -7.00 13.00
CA VAL A 45 -9.33 -6.56 11.63
C VAL A 45 -10.54 -5.63 11.60
N PRO A 46 -10.44 -4.39 11.04
CA PRO A 46 -11.52 -3.40 11.05
C PRO A 46 -12.61 -3.66 10.00
N ILE A 47 -12.44 -4.69 9.19
CA ILE A 47 -13.37 -5.09 8.13
C ILE A 47 -13.87 -6.51 8.37
N TYR A 48 -15.15 -6.73 8.05
CA TYR A 48 -15.73 -8.07 8.14
C TYR A 48 -15.46 -8.84 6.84
N GLU A 49 -14.55 -9.81 6.94
CA GLU A 49 -14.27 -10.78 5.88
C GLU A 49 -14.02 -12.14 6.56
N PRO A 50 -14.85 -13.16 6.27
CA PRO A 50 -14.69 -14.48 6.89
C PRO A 50 -13.28 -15.06 6.69
N GLY A 51 -12.65 -15.51 7.76
CA GLY A 51 -11.32 -16.12 7.74
C GLY A 51 -10.14 -15.12 7.69
N LEU A 52 -10.39 -13.82 7.50
CA LEU A 52 -9.32 -12.84 7.37
C LEU A 52 -8.52 -12.65 8.67
N SER A 53 -9.20 -12.62 9.82
CA SER A 53 -8.54 -12.46 11.13
C SER A 53 -7.58 -13.60 11.43
N GLU A 54 -7.96 -14.82 11.13
CA GLU A 54 -7.12 -16.01 11.33
C GLU A 54 -5.87 -15.94 10.43
N LEU A 55 -6.03 -15.55 9.17
CA LEU A 55 -4.92 -15.40 8.23
C LEU A 55 -3.98 -14.26 8.65
N VAL A 56 -4.51 -13.13 9.15
CA VAL A 56 -3.70 -12.03 9.70
C VAL A 56 -2.85 -12.54 10.86
N ILE A 57 -3.46 -13.21 11.84
CA ILE A 57 -2.75 -13.73 13.02
C ILE A 57 -1.69 -14.75 12.62
N LYS A 58 -2.05 -15.71 11.76
CA LYS A 58 -1.14 -16.74 11.24
C LYS A 58 0.10 -16.13 10.59
N ASN A 59 -0.12 -15.24 9.61
CA ASN A 59 0.96 -14.68 8.82
C ASN A 59 1.80 -13.64 9.59
N TYR A 60 1.20 -12.91 10.53
CA TYR A 60 1.92 -12.02 11.44
C TYR A 60 2.85 -12.81 12.38
N ARG A 61 2.38 -13.91 12.98
CA ARG A 61 3.19 -14.82 13.82
C ARG A 61 4.34 -15.45 13.03
N ASN A 62 4.09 -15.82 11.78
CA ASN A 62 5.09 -16.40 10.88
C ASN A 62 6.06 -15.37 10.28
N LYS A 63 5.95 -14.09 10.69
CA LYS A 63 6.79 -12.97 10.21
C LYS A 63 6.72 -12.73 8.69
N ARG A 64 5.69 -13.25 8.02
CA ARG A 64 5.42 -13.00 6.60
C ARG A 64 4.59 -11.74 6.38
N LEU A 65 3.79 -11.34 7.37
CA LEU A 65 2.97 -10.15 7.35
C LEU A 65 3.41 -9.19 8.44
N ASN A 66 3.65 -7.94 8.10
CA ASN A 66 3.99 -6.87 9.03
C ASN A 66 3.12 -5.63 8.79
N PHE A 67 3.04 -4.76 9.79
CA PHE A 67 2.26 -3.52 9.74
C PHE A 67 3.10 -2.35 10.22
N SER A 68 3.08 -1.22 9.51
CA SER A 68 3.88 -0.04 9.81
C SER A 68 3.16 1.26 9.46
N THR A 69 3.56 2.35 10.11
CA THR A 69 3.23 3.72 9.69
C THR A 69 4.37 4.37 8.90
N ASP A 70 5.55 3.75 8.83
CA ASP A 70 6.72 4.27 8.12
C ASP A 70 6.70 3.87 6.64
N LEU A 71 6.13 4.74 5.81
CA LEU A 71 6.04 4.55 4.37
C LEU A 71 7.42 4.49 3.71
N LYS A 72 8.31 5.41 4.07
CA LYS A 72 9.62 5.52 3.41
C LYS A 72 10.48 4.29 3.59
N LYS A 73 10.57 3.80 4.83
CA LYS A 73 11.29 2.57 5.13
C LYS A 73 10.66 1.37 4.45
N SER A 74 9.33 1.25 4.50
CA SER A 74 8.61 0.13 3.90
C SER A 74 8.80 0.06 2.38
N VAL A 75 8.75 1.20 1.69
CA VAL A 75 9.02 1.30 0.25
C VAL A 75 10.48 0.93 -0.06
N LYS A 76 11.44 1.46 0.71
CA LYS A 76 12.86 1.16 0.51
C LYS A 76 13.15 -0.34 0.58
N ASP A 77 12.55 -1.03 1.54
CA ASP A 77 12.82 -2.44 1.85
C ASP A 77 12.01 -3.43 0.99
N SER A 78 11.14 -2.95 0.10
CA SER A 78 10.27 -3.79 -0.74
C SER A 78 10.65 -3.72 -2.22
N ASP A 79 10.30 -4.75 -2.98
CA ASP A 79 10.56 -4.87 -4.43
C ASP A 79 9.36 -4.36 -5.24
N ILE A 80 8.14 -4.68 -4.78
CA ILE A 80 6.89 -4.34 -5.45
C ILE A 80 6.02 -3.53 -4.49
N ILE A 81 5.52 -2.40 -4.97
CA ILE A 81 4.72 -1.45 -4.20
C ILE A 81 3.31 -1.40 -4.77
N PHE A 82 2.31 -1.75 -3.96
CA PHE A 82 0.90 -1.64 -4.30
C PHE A 82 0.30 -0.38 -3.67
N ILE A 83 -0.29 0.49 -4.47
CA ILE A 83 -1.01 1.67 -3.99
C ILE A 83 -2.49 1.32 -3.92
N CYS A 84 -3.01 1.23 -2.69
CA CYS A 84 -4.36 0.81 -2.36
C CYS A 84 -5.11 1.85 -1.52
N VAL A 85 -4.73 3.12 -1.62
CA VAL A 85 -5.39 4.21 -0.89
C VAL A 85 -6.76 4.54 -1.48
N GLY A 86 -7.66 5.07 -0.64
CA GLY A 86 -8.99 5.42 -1.07
C GLY A 86 -9.02 6.60 -2.07
N THR A 87 -10.02 6.58 -2.94
CA THR A 87 -10.34 7.65 -3.90
C THR A 87 -11.78 8.09 -3.69
N PRO A 88 -12.08 8.81 -2.58
CA PRO A 88 -13.45 9.23 -2.30
C PRO A 88 -13.95 10.18 -3.37
N THR A 89 -15.27 10.20 -3.59
CA THR A 89 -15.89 11.15 -4.51
C THR A 89 -15.83 12.55 -3.94
N LYS A 90 -15.40 13.52 -4.72
CA LYS A 90 -15.48 14.93 -4.36
C LYS A 90 -16.93 15.37 -4.28
N LYS A 91 -17.35 15.95 -3.17
CA LYS A 91 -18.75 16.33 -2.88
C LYS A 91 -19.35 17.30 -3.90
N LYS A 92 -18.54 18.11 -4.59
CA LYS A 92 -19.02 19.16 -5.51
C LYS A 92 -18.90 18.84 -6.99
N GLU A 93 -18.10 17.85 -7.38
CA GLU A 93 -17.70 17.65 -8.78
C GLU A 93 -18.04 16.26 -9.34
N ASN A 94 -18.65 15.37 -8.56
CA ASN A 94 -18.87 13.95 -8.93
C ASN A 94 -17.64 13.25 -9.52
N SER A 95 -16.44 13.74 -9.21
CA SER A 95 -15.17 13.18 -9.66
C SER A 95 -14.41 12.54 -8.49
N ALA A 96 -13.53 11.59 -8.77
CA ALA A 96 -12.68 10.98 -7.76
C ALA A 96 -11.66 11.97 -7.19
N ASP A 97 -11.49 11.97 -5.87
CA ASP A 97 -10.41 12.72 -5.21
C ASP A 97 -9.13 11.88 -5.23
N LEU A 98 -8.19 12.28 -6.06
CA LEU A 98 -6.91 11.61 -6.25
C LEU A 98 -5.78 12.14 -5.37
N SER A 99 -6.09 13.07 -4.45
CA SER A 99 -5.08 13.74 -3.61
C SER A 99 -4.26 12.75 -2.79
N GLN A 100 -4.87 11.70 -2.26
CA GLN A 100 -4.17 10.67 -1.50
C GLN A 100 -3.17 9.90 -2.36
N ILE A 101 -3.52 9.56 -3.60
CA ILE A 101 -2.63 8.88 -4.54
C ILE A 101 -1.42 9.76 -4.85
N TYR A 102 -1.64 11.03 -5.23
CA TYR A 102 -0.54 11.93 -5.56
C TYR A 102 0.38 12.23 -4.37
N ASN A 103 -0.15 12.33 -3.16
CA ASN A 103 0.65 12.49 -1.95
C ASN A 103 1.55 11.27 -1.71
N VAL A 104 0.99 10.06 -1.84
CA VAL A 104 1.75 8.80 -1.74
C VAL A 104 2.83 8.73 -2.81
N ILE A 105 2.52 9.04 -4.08
CA ILE A 105 3.49 9.03 -5.18
C ILE A 105 4.64 10.00 -4.94
N LYS A 106 4.35 11.21 -4.47
CA LYS A 106 5.39 12.18 -4.10
C LYS A 106 6.31 11.64 -3.00
N GLU A 107 5.75 11.01 -1.99
CA GLU A 107 6.51 10.43 -0.89
C GLU A 107 7.36 9.23 -1.35
N ILE A 108 6.78 8.33 -2.16
CA ILE A 108 7.50 7.21 -2.79
C ILE A 108 8.66 7.72 -3.64
N SER A 109 8.44 8.74 -4.47
CA SER A 109 9.46 9.28 -5.37
C SER A 109 10.72 9.79 -4.68
N THR A 110 10.61 10.16 -3.40
CA THR A 110 11.76 10.56 -2.57
C THR A 110 12.47 9.40 -1.89
N SER A 111 11.83 8.24 -1.84
CA SER A 111 12.30 7.06 -1.09
C SER A 111 12.93 6.00 -1.97
N ILE A 112 12.61 6.00 -3.28
CA ILE A 112 13.13 5.04 -4.25
C ILE A 112 14.61 5.35 -4.56
N LYS A 113 15.47 4.34 -4.33
CA LYS A 113 16.91 4.40 -4.66
C LYS A 113 17.36 3.27 -5.60
N SER A 114 16.46 2.36 -5.93
CA SER A 114 16.70 1.20 -6.80
C SER A 114 15.46 0.91 -7.62
N PHE A 115 15.57 0.01 -8.58
CA PHE A 115 14.42 -0.44 -9.37
C PHE A 115 13.30 -0.96 -8.47
N LYS A 116 12.08 -0.52 -8.70
CA LYS A 116 10.85 -0.94 -8.01
C LYS A 116 9.72 -1.07 -9.03
N ILE A 117 8.84 -2.02 -8.82
CA ILE A 117 7.58 -2.12 -9.55
C ILE A 117 6.49 -1.43 -8.73
N ILE A 118 5.79 -0.48 -9.34
CA ILE A 118 4.69 0.23 -8.67
C ILE A 118 3.39 -0.13 -9.36
N ILE A 119 2.44 -0.63 -8.58
CA ILE A 119 1.13 -1.09 -9.05
C ILE A 119 0.06 -0.25 -8.37
N THR A 120 -0.78 0.41 -9.16
CA THR A 120 -1.95 1.14 -8.65
C THR A 120 -3.14 0.21 -8.62
N LYS A 121 -3.67 -0.07 -7.43
CA LYS A 121 -4.90 -0.85 -7.19
C LYS A 121 -6.09 0.05 -6.86
N SER A 122 -5.87 1.34 -6.65
CA SER A 122 -6.92 2.34 -6.49
C SER A 122 -7.66 2.56 -7.81
N THR A 123 -8.95 2.85 -7.75
CA THR A 123 -9.75 3.22 -8.92
C THR A 123 -9.35 4.62 -9.38
N VAL A 124 -8.82 4.74 -10.61
CA VAL A 124 -8.29 5.98 -11.15
C VAL A 124 -8.71 6.18 -12.60
N PRO A 125 -8.79 7.44 -13.10
CA PRO A 125 -8.96 7.74 -14.52
C PRO A 125 -7.81 7.17 -15.36
N VAL A 126 -8.07 6.90 -16.65
CA VAL A 126 -7.14 6.25 -17.59
C VAL A 126 -5.78 6.95 -17.67
N THR A 127 -5.74 8.28 -17.62
CA THR A 127 -4.51 9.08 -17.74
C THR A 127 -3.64 9.11 -16.46
N THR A 128 -4.15 8.63 -15.34
CA THR A 128 -3.46 8.73 -14.04
C THR A 128 -2.15 7.93 -14.02
N GLY A 129 -2.09 6.80 -14.71
CA GLY A 129 -0.88 5.99 -14.84
C GLY A 129 0.29 6.78 -15.47
N ASP A 130 0.02 7.46 -16.56
CA ASP A 130 1.01 8.28 -17.28
C ASP A 130 1.51 9.47 -16.43
N GLU A 131 0.62 10.06 -15.64
CA GLU A 131 0.98 11.14 -14.71
C GLU A 131 1.87 10.63 -13.57
N ILE A 132 1.56 9.48 -13.01
CA ILE A 132 2.37 8.81 -11.99
C ILE A 132 3.77 8.52 -12.55
N GLU A 133 3.86 7.94 -13.74
CA GLU A 133 5.13 7.65 -14.39
C GLU A 133 5.97 8.93 -14.58
N LYS A 134 5.36 10.02 -15.04
CA LYS A 134 6.03 11.31 -15.17
C LYS A 134 6.58 11.85 -13.85
N ILE A 135 5.84 11.72 -12.76
CA ILE A 135 6.29 12.17 -11.42
C ILE A 135 7.49 11.35 -10.95
N LEU A 136 7.43 10.03 -11.12
CA LEU A 136 8.50 9.11 -10.71
C LEU A 136 9.76 9.29 -11.56
N SER A 137 9.62 9.44 -12.88
CA SER A 137 10.75 9.60 -13.82
C SER A 137 11.50 10.91 -13.63
N ARG A 138 10.80 12.02 -13.38
CA ARG A 138 11.42 13.36 -13.22
C ARG A 138 12.43 13.43 -12.07
N LYS A 139 12.27 12.60 -11.02
CA LYS A 139 13.19 12.60 -9.89
C LYS A 139 14.33 11.59 -10.01
N ASN A 140 14.15 10.55 -10.82
CA ASN A 140 15.17 9.53 -11.03
C ASN A 140 16.22 9.92 -12.08
N ASN A 141 15.98 10.97 -12.89
CA ASN A 141 16.93 11.49 -13.89
C ASN A 141 17.98 12.44 -13.29
N LYS A 142 18.05 12.63 -12.00
CA LYS A 142 19.21 13.23 -11.35
C LYS A 142 20.20 12.13 -10.99
N LYS A 143 21.08 11.83 -11.96
CA LYS A 143 22.34 11.13 -11.67
C LYS A 143 23.14 11.90 -10.63
#